data_b03f9c6d3b427b953618511d32d385f8
#
_entry.id   b03f9c6d3b427b953618511d32d385f8
#
_cell.length_a   1.000
_cell.length_b   1.000
_cell.length_c   1.000
_cell.angle_alpha   90.00
_cell.angle_beta   90.00
_cell.angle_gamma   90.00
#
_symmetry.space_group_name_H-M   'P 1'
#
loop_
_entity.id
_entity.type
_entity.pdbx_description
1 polymer ?
#
loop_
_entity_poly.entity_id
_entity_poly.type
_entity_poly.pdbx_seq_one_letter_code
_entity_poly.pdbx_strand_id
1 'polypeptide(L)'
;VDINILKSQIPGGMISNMESQLKEQNSIDKLQDVLLEVPRVRKDMGYPPLVTPTSQIVGSQATLNILTGERYKLITKETRECVLGKYGKLPASLDPDLLAKVAESGKVIDCRPADLLEPEWDQVVKDCKGKCTSEEDMLSYALFPKVALEFFKNREQGFPSTEKPPALTPKP
;
A
#
# COMPACT_ATOMS: atom_id res chain seq x y z
N VAL A 1 15.39 -23.47 -9.87
CA VAL A 1 14.45 -23.07 -8.81
C VAL A 1 15.28 -22.67 -7.59
N ASP A 2 15.20 -21.41 -7.19
CA ASP A 2 15.94 -20.93 -6.01
C ASP A 2 15.22 -21.42 -4.74
N ILE A 3 15.90 -22.26 -3.95
CA ILE A 3 15.41 -22.80 -2.69
C ILE A 3 15.10 -21.68 -1.67
N ASN A 4 15.77 -20.56 -1.76
CA ASN A 4 15.52 -19.41 -0.87
C ASN A 4 14.14 -18.81 -1.08
N ILE A 5 13.61 -18.82 -2.29
CA ILE A 5 12.24 -18.39 -2.61
C ILE A 5 11.22 -19.30 -1.92
N LEU A 6 11.47 -20.62 -1.90
CA LEU A 6 10.60 -21.58 -1.21
C LEU A 6 10.64 -21.40 0.32
N LYS A 7 11.78 -21.04 0.89
CA LYS A 7 11.92 -20.79 2.33
C LYS A 7 11.24 -19.49 2.76
N SER A 8 11.36 -18.45 1.97
CA SER A 8 10.80 -17.13 2.28
C SER A 8 9.30 -17.02 1.97
N GLN A 9 8.78 -17.90 1.08
CA GLN A 9 7.39 -17.86 0.59
C GLN A 9 6.99 -16.51 -0.01
N ILE A 10 7.95 -15.78 -0.56
CA ILE A 10 7.75 -14.42 -1.10
C ILE A 10 7.21 -14.54 -2.53
N PRO A 11 6.07 -13.88 -2.85
CA PRO A 11 5.56 -13.82 -4.21
C PRO A 11 6.54 -13.11 -5.15
N GLY A 12 6.68 -13.59 -6.40
CA GLY A 12 7.64 -13.06 -7.37
C GLY A 12 7.46 -11.56 -7.64
N GLY A 13 6.22 -11.06 -7.72
CA GLY A 13 5.95 -9.64 -7.86
C GLY A 13 6.45 -8.78 -6.69
N MET A 14 6.48 -9.35 -5.47
CA MET A 14 7.03 -8.67 -4.30
C MET A 14 8.56 -8.55 -4.42
N ILE A 15 9.24 -9.57 -4.93
CA ILE A 15 10.70 -9.54 -5.14
C ILE A 15 11.06 -8.43 -6.13
N SER A 16 10.36 -8.35 -7.27
CA SER A 16 10.59 -7.30 -8.28
C SER A 16 10.40 -5.89 -7.72
N ASN A 17 9.42 -5.69 -6.84
CA ASN A 17 9.20 -4.40 -6.19
C ASN A 17 10.36 -4.06 -5.23
N MET A 18 10.83 -5.02 -4.43
CA MET A 18 11.98 -4.81 -3.54
C MET A 18 13.27 -4.53 -4.33
N GLU A 19 13.51 -5.24 -5.43
CA GLU A 19 14.64 -4.97 -6.33
C GLU A 19 14.60 -3.54 -6.87
N SER A 20 13.43 -3.06 -7.31
CA SER A 20 13.26 -1.69 -7.82
C SER A 20 13.54 -0.66 -6.74
N GLN A 21 12.99 -0.84 -5.53
CA GLN A 21 13.25 0.04 -4.39
C GLN A 21 14.74 0.09 -4.01
N LEU A 22 15.41 -1.08 -3.98
CA LEU A 22 16.83 -1.16 -3.66
C LEU A 22 17.71 -0.55 -4.75
N LYS A 23 17.34 -0.68 -6.03
CA LYS A 23 18.04 -0.03 -7.15
C LYS A 23 17.95 1.49 -7.07
N GLU A 24 16.78 2.03 -6.76
CA GLU A 24 16.57 3.47 -6.56
C GLU A 24 17.44 4.04 -5.41
N GLN A 25 17.72 3.21 -4.41
CA GLN A 25 18.58 3.56 -3.26
C GLN A 25 20.05 3.16 -3.45
N ASN A 26 20.45 2.71 -4.64
CA ASN A 26 21.80 2.20 -4.91
C ASN A 26 22.27 1.11 -3.92
N SER A 27 21.37 0.24 -3.49
CA SER A 27 21.58 -0.77 -2.43
C SER A 27 21.11 -2.16 -2.85
N ILE A 28 21.21 -2.49 -4.13
CA ILE A 28 20.78 -3.80 -4.68
C ILE A 28 21.56 -4.97 -4.09
N ASP A 29 22.79 -4.74 -3.64
CA ASP A 29 23.63 -5.69 -2.92
C ASP A 29 22.97 -6.22 -1.63
N LYS A 30 22.05 -5.46 -1.04
CA LYS A 30 21.31 -5.84 0.17
C LYS A 30 20.07 -6.72 -0.08
N LEU A 31 19.78 -7.07 -1.32
CA LEU A 31 18.56 -7.85 -1.65
C LEU A 31 18.45 -9.14 -0.85
N GLN A 32 19.55 -9.89 -0.69
CA GLN A 32 19.53 -11.15 0.08
C GLN A 32 19.18 -10.92 1.55
N ASP A 33 19.70 -9.86 2.15
CA ASP A 33 19.39 -9.50 3.55
C ASP A 33 17.93 -9.12 3.71
N VAL A 34 17.37 -8.39 2.74
CA VAL A 34 15.93 -8.05 2.73
C VAL A 34 15.07 -9.31 2.61
N LEU A 35 15.42 -10.24 1.72
CA LEU A 35 14.70 -11.51 1.58
C LEU A 35 14.71 -12.35 2.86
N LEU A 36 15.80 -12.31 3.63
CA LEU A 36 15.89 -12.97 4.95
C LEU A 36 15.12 -12.22 6.04
N GLU A 37 14.96 -10.91 5.93
CA GLU A 37 14.23 -10.09 6.89
C GLU A 37 12.70 -10.19 6.70
N VAL A 38 12.19 -10.42 5.48
CA VAL A 38 10.75 -10.52 5.19
C VAL A 38 10.03 -11.53 6.09
N PRO A 39 10.48 -12.79 6.25
CA PRO A 39 9.83 -13.74 7.16
C PRO A 39 9.82 -13.28 8.62
N ARG A 40 10.83 -12.55 9.05
CA ARG A 40 10.93 -12.02 10.42
C ARG A 40 9.93 -10.90 10.64
N VAL A 41 9.87 -9.93 9.73
CA VAL A 41 8.87 -8.85 9.76
C VAL A 41 7.45 -9.43 9.71
N ARG A 42 7.21 -10.40 8.81
CA ARG A 42 5.91 -11.08 8.73
C ARG A 42 5.51 -11.72 10.06
N LYS A 43 6.45 -12.39 10.74
CA LYS A 43 6.21 -12.99 12.05
C LYS A 43 5.84 -11.92 13.08
N ASP A 44 6.64 -10.87 13.19
CA ASP A 44 6.44 -9.79 14.15
C ASP A 44 5.11 -9.07 13.96
N MET A 45 4.66 -8.96 12.70
CA MET A 45 3.36 -8.39 12.34
C MET A 45 2.18 -9.38 12.49
N GLY A 46 2.36 -10.55 13.15
CA GLY A 46 1.28 -11.50 13.38
C GLY A 46 0.88 -12.30 12.14
N TYR A 47 1.82 -12.59 11.24
CA TYR A 47 1.67 -13.41 10.04
C TYR A 47 0.60 -12.94 9.05
N PRO A 48 0.57 -11.66 8.65
CA PRO A 48 -0.34 -11.23 7.61
C PRO A 48 -0.14 -12.08 6.34
N PRO A 49 -1.21 -12.35 5.56
CA PRO A 49 -1.07 -13.05 4.29
C PRO A 49 -0.22 -12.22 3.32
N LEU A 50 0.68 -12.87 2.56
CA LEU A 50 1.54 -12.17 1.59
C LEU A 50 0.80 -11.98 0.25
N VAL A 51 -0.29 -11.23 0.30
CA VAL A 51 -1.10 -10.78 -0.84
C VAL A 51 -1.21 -9.25 -0.81
N THR A 52 -1.62 -8.62 -1.90
CA THR A 52 -1.84 -7.17 -1.93
C THR A 52 -2.97 -6.77 -0.98
N PRO A 53 -2.82 -5.75 -0.11
CA PRO A 53 -1.65 -4.86 0.02
C PRO A 53 -0.60 -5.32 1.04
N THR A 54 -0.88 -6.33 1.88
CA THR A 54 -0.06 -6.71 3.02
C THR A 54 1.33 -7.23 2.63
N SER A 55 1.48 -7.86 1.46
CA SER A 55 2.79 -8.24 0.93
C SER A 55 3.70 -7.02 0.70
N GLN A 56 3.14 -5.92 0.19
CA GLN A 56 3.87 -4.67 -0.02
C GLN A 56 4.26 -4.02 1.31
N ILE A 57 3.36 -4.04 2.29
CA ILE A 57 3.61 -3.50 3.64
C ILE A 57 4.78 -4.23 4.29
N VAL A 58 4.74 -5.57 4.30
CA VAL A 58 5.81 -6.40 4.87
C VAL A 58 7.13 -6.18 4.13
N GLY A 59 7.10 -6.15 2.78
CA GLY A 59 8.29 -5.96 1.96
C GLY A 59 8.95 -4.59 2.16
N SER A 60 8.16 -3.53 2.15
CA SER A 60 8.66 -2.17 2.37
C SER A 60 9.24 -2.00 3.77
N GLN A 61 8.61 -2.57 4.80
CA GLN A 61 9.15 -2.53 6.16
C GLN A 61 10.45 -3.34 6.28
N ALA A 62 10.54 -4.52 5.66
CA ALA A 62 11.77 -5.32 5.65
C ALA A 62 12.91 -4.56 4.95
N THR A 63 12.64 -3.96 3.80
CA THR A 63 13.61 -3.12 3.08
C THR A 63 14.09 -1.96 3.95
N LEU A 64 13.18 -1.28 4.64
CA LEU A 64 13.50 -0.16 5.50
C LEU A 64 14.36 -0.56 6.71
N ASN A 65 14.06 -1.71 7.34
CA ASN A 65 14.86 -2.26 8.43
C ASN A 65 16.33 -2.48 8.00
N ILE A 66 16.55 -3.04 6.82
CA ILE A 66 17.89 -3.31 6.28
C ILE A 66 18.60 -2.02 5.87
N LEU A 67 17.90 -1.09 5.22
CA LEU A 67 18.50 0.18 4.79
C LEU A 67 18.93 1.06 5.97
N THR A 68 18.14 1.09 7.04
CA THR A 68 18.45 1.86 8.25
C THR A 68 19.47 1.19 9.18
N GLY A 69 19.76 -0.10 8.97
CA GLY A 69 20.66 -0.90 9.81
C GLY A 69 20.09 -1.25 11.19
N GLU A 70 18.84 -0.84 11.49
CA GLU A 70 18.18 -1.09 12.77
C GLU A 70 16.70 -1.42 12.52
N ARG A 71 16.23 -2.54 13.11
CA ARG A 71 14.85 -3.00 12.96
C ARG A 71 13.87 -2.03 13.62
N TYR A 72 12.87 -1.62 12.84
CA TYR A 72 11.82 -0.71 13.31
C TYR A 72 12.31 0.63 13.85
N LYS A 73 13.47 1.10 13.39
CA LYS A 73 13.93 2.48 13.61
C LYS A 73 12.99 3.47 12.94
N LEU A 74 12.59 3.14 11.71
CA LEU A 74 11.54 3.82 10.98
C LEU A 74 10.42 2.81 10.70
N ILE A 75 9.19 3.19 11.00
CA ILE A 75 8.00 2.36 10.77
C ILE A 75 7.11 3.11 9.79
N THR A 76 6.76 2.46 8.66
CA THR A 76 5.87 3.06 7.66
C THR A 76 4.48 3.29 8.24
N LYS A 77 3.73 4.23 7.66
CA LYS A 77 2.34 4.48 8.04
C LYS A 77 1.50 3.21 7.92
N GLU A 78 1.65 2.50 6.81
CA GLU A 78 0.91 1.28 6.48
C GLU A 78 1.22 0.16 7.47
N THR A 79 2.50 0.01 7.89
CA THR A 79 2.90 -0.95 8.93
C THR A 79 2.23 -0.61 10.26
N ARG A 80 2.22 0.66 10.67
CA ARG A 80 1.52 1.10 11.88
C ARG A 80 0.03 0.79 11.82
N GLU A 81 -0.61 1.12 10.72
CA GLU A 81 -2.04 0.90 10.53
C GLU A 81 -2.39 -0.60 10.52
N CYS A 82 -1.51 -1.44 9.94
CA CYS A 82 -1.67 -2.89 9.97
C CYS A 82 -1.56 -3.43 11.41
N VAL A 83 -0.55 -3.03 12.16
CA VAL A 83 -0.33 -3.41 13.57
C VAL A 83 -1.47 -2.91 14.47
N LEU A 84 -2.03 -1.73 14.19
CA LEU A 84 -3.19 -1.18 14.92
C LEU A 84 -4.53 -1.86 14.53
N GLY A 85 -4.54 -2.83 13.62
CA GLY A 85 -5.73 -3.59 13.25
C GLY A 85 -6.60 -2.94 12.17
N LYS A 86 -6.18 -1.84 11.54
CA LYS A 86 -6.95 -1.16 10.47
C LYS A 86 -7.07 -1.98 9.18
N TYR A 87 -6.29 -3.04 9.02
CA TYR A 87 -6.40 -4.01 7.93
C TYR A 87 -7.17 -5.27 8.34
N GLY A 88 -7.78 -5.27 9.53
CA GLY A 88 -8.53 -6.39 10.08
C GLY A 88 -7.70 -7.26 11.03
N LYS A 89 -8.31 -8.34 11.50
CA LYS A 89 -7.71 -9.26 12.48
C LYS A 89 -6.55 -10.05 11.85
N LEU A 90 -5.42 -10.04 12.51
CA LEU A 90 -4.23 -10.78 12.11
C LEU A 90 -4.30 -12.25 12.55
N PRO A 91 -3.66 -13.18 11.79
CA PRO A 91 -3.70 -14.63 12.08
C PRO A 91 -3.07 -15.04 13.41
N ALA A 92 -2.05 -14.30 13.87
CA ALA A 92 -1.34 -14.60 15.12
C ALA A 92 -1.07 -13.32 15.93
N SER A 93 -0.53 -13.50 17.13
CA SER A 93 -0.16 -12.38 18.00
C SER A 93 0.95 -11.55 17.41
N LEU A 94 0.86 -10.25 17.62
CA LEU A 94 1.89 -9.28 17.28
C LEU A 94 3.12 -9.43 18.20
N ASP A 95 4.27 -9.08 17.70
CA ASP A 95 5.46 -8.90 18.51
C ASP A 95 5.24 -7.76 19.54
N PRO A 96 5.49 -8.00 20.85
CA PRO A 96 5.22 -7.02 21.89
C PRO A 96 6.04 -5.73 21.73
N ASP A 97 7.29 -5.82 21.27
CA ASP A 97 8.17 -4.65 21.13
C ASP A 97 7.71 -3.79 19.93
N LEU A 98 7.30 -4.43 18.84
CA LEU A 98 6.72 -3.72 17.71
C LEU A 98 5.40 -3.05 18.10
N LEU A 99 4.54 -3.76 18.83
CA LEU A 99 3.28 -3.22 19.32
C LEU A 99 3.51 -2.00 20.23
N ALA A 100 4.45 -2.08 21.16
CA ALA A 100 4.81 -0.97 22.05
C ALA A 100 5.27 0.27 21.27
N LYS A 101 6.13 0.09 20.25
CA LYS A 101 6.60 1.19 19.39
C LYS A 101 5.46 1.86 18.60
N VAL A 102 4.43 1.11 18.25
CA VAL A 102 3.30 1.62 17.44
C VAL A 102 2.16 2.17 18.31
N ALA A 103 1.99 1.67 19.55
CA ALA A 103 0.90 2.06 20.44
C ALA A 103 0.88 3.57 20.78
N GLU A 104 2.03 4.23 20.73
CA GLU A 104 2.11 5.70 20.89
C GLU A 104 1.42 6.46 19.77
N SER A 105 1.26 5.85 18.59
CA SER A 105 0.68 6.49 17.41
C SER A 105 -0.83 6.26 17.24
N GLY A 106 -1.48 5.46 18.10
CA GLY A 106 -2.91 5.23 18.02
C GLY A 106 -3.41 4.05 18.83
N LYS A 107 -4.72 3.95 18.96
CA LYS A 107 -5.37 2.86 19.67
C LYS A 107 -5.51 1.63 18.77
N VAL A 108 -5.21 0.45 19.31
CA VAL A 108 -5.47 -0.83 18.64
C VAL A 108 -6.97 -1.05 18.49
N ILE A 109 -7.38 -1.46 17.29
CA ILE A 109 -8.77 -1.78 16.94
C ILE A 109 -8.97 -3.29 17.13
N ASP A 110 -10.01 -3.67 17.83
CA ASP A 110 -10.41 -5.06 18.08
C ASP A 110 -11.72 -5.47 17.38
N CYS A 111 -12.33 -4.52 16.67
CA CYS A 111 -13.53 -4.71 15.85
C CYS A 111 -13.20 -4.69 14.35
N ARG A 112 -14.18 -4.94 13.50
CA ARG A 112 -14.06 -4.78 12.05
C ARG A 112 -13.86 -3.29 11.73
N PRO A 113 -12.78 -2.90 10.99
CA PRO A 113 -12.52 -1.49 10.71
C PRO A 113 -13.69 -0.74 10.05
N ALA A 114 -14.45 -1.44 9.20
CA ALA A 114 -15.63 -0.86 8.54
C ALA A 114 -16.74 -0.45 9.52
N ASP A 115 -16.79 -1.05 10.71
CA ASP A 115 -17.80 -0.70 11.74
C ASP A 115 -17.49 0.65 12.41
N LEU A 116 -16.31 1.20 12.17
CA LEU A 116 -15.87 2.52 12.66
C LEU A 116 -16.11 3.65 11.64
N LEU A 117 -16.56 3.30 10.43
CA LEU A 117 -16.82 4.29 9.38
C LEU A 117 -18.22 4.88 9.56
N GLU A 118 -18.30 6.21 9.59
CA GLU A 118 -19.55 6.90 9.51
C GLU A 118 -20.09 6.92 8.07
N PRO A 119 -21.43 6.92 7.87
CA PRO A 119 -22.01 7.05 6.54
C PRO A 119 -21.63 8.38 5.90
N GLU A 120 -20.95 8.33 4.75
CA GLU A 120 -20.43 9.54 4.08
C GLU A 120 -21.32 10.03 2.92
N TRP A 121 -22.34 9.25 2.51
CA TRP A 121 -23.11 9.55 1.31
C TRP A 121 -23.76 10.92 1.32
N ASP A 122 -24.39 11.31 2.43
CA ASP A 122 -25.02 12.62 2.56
C ASP A 122 -24.03 13.78 2.43
N GLN A 123 -22.79 13.55 2.86
CA GLN A 123 -21.72 14.55 2.68
C GLN A 123 -21.26 14.58 1.23
N VAL A 124 -21.10 13.42 0.57
CA VAL A 124 -20.79 13.34 -0.86
C VAL A 124 -21.82 14.10 -1.71
N VAL A 125 -23.11 13.90 -1.46
CA VAL A 125 -24.19 14.61 -2.16
C VAL A 125 -24.07 16.12 -2.00
N LYS A 126 -23.75 16.60 -0.79
CA LYS A 126 -23.54 18.05 -0.54
C LYS A 126 -22.31 18.58 -1.28
N ASP A 127 -21.19 17.87 -1.22
CA ASP A 127 -19.91 18.28 -1.82
C ASP A 127 -19.96 18.25 -3.36
N CYS A 128 -20.77 17.36 -3.92
CA CYS A 128 -21.00 17.22 -5.36
C CYS A 128 -21.93 18.30 -5.94
N LYS A 129 -22.62 19.04 -5.10
CA LYS A 129 -23.59 20.05 -5.58
C LYS A 129 -22.90 21.06 -6.48
N GLY A 130 -23.34 21.12 -7.74
CA GLY A 130 -22.78 22.00 -8.77
C GLY A 130 -21.47 21.51 -9.42
N LYS A 131 -20.99 20.30 -9.08
CA LYS A 131 -19.77 19.70 -9.64
C LYS A 131 -20.04 18.38 -10.35
N CYS A 132 -20.95 17.58 -9.84
CA CYS A 132 -21.34 16.30 -10.38
C CYS A 132 -22.62 16.44 -11.21
N THR A 133 -22.67 15.77 -12.36
CA THR A 133 -23.81 15.83 -13.31
C THR A 133 -24.63 14.55 -13.32
N SER A 134 -24.14 13.48 -12.70
CA SER A 134 -24.79 12.17 -12.61
C SER A 134 -24.46 11.45 -11.29
N GLU A 135 -25.14 10.32 -11.04
CA GLU A 135 -24.82 9.45 -9.90
C GLU A 135 -23.44 8.81 -10.04
N GLU A 136 -23.01 8.48 -11.25
CA GLU A 136 -21.66 7.95 -11.53
C GLU A 136 -20.58 8.97 -11.18
N ASP A 137 -20.84 10.26 -11.41
CA ASP A 137 -19.96 11.34 -10.98
C ASP A 137 -19.86 11.39 -9.46
N MET A 138 -20.99 11.25 -8.75
CA MET A 138 -21.01 11.23 -7.28
C MET A 138 -20.24 10.01 -6.72
N LEU A 139 -20.42 8.83 -7.31
CA LEU A 139 -19.69 7.62 -6.94
C LEU A 139 -18.18 7.78 -7.22
N SER A 140 -17.82 8.34 -8.37
CA SER A 140 -16.43 8.62 -8.72
C SER A 140 -15.78 9.60 -7.75
N TYR A 141 -16.52 10.64 -7.35
CA TYR A 141 -16.06 11.59 -6.34
C TYR A 141 -15.92 10.95 -4.97
N ALA A 142 -16.87 10.11 -4.55
CA ALA A 142 -16.81 9.40 -3.28
C ALA A 142 -15.56 8.50 -3.16
N LEU A 143 -15.20 7.81 -4.24
CA LEU A 143 -14.08 6.88 -4.27
C LEU A 143 -12.73 7.58 -4.47
N PHE A 144 -12.67 8.59 -5.35
CA PHE A 144 -11.43 9.23 -5.79
C PHE A 144 -11.59 10.76 -5.95
N PRO A 145 -11.85 11.52 -4.87
CA PRO A 145 -12.29 12.91 -4.96
C PRO A 145 -11.35 13.81 -5.78
N LYS A 146 -10.04 13.69 -5.59
CA LYS A 146 -9.07 14.52 -6.33
C LYS A 146 -9.08 14.23 -7.84
N VAL A 147 -9.04 12.95 -8.20
CA VAL A 147 -9.02 12.50 -9.60
C VAL A 147 -10.34 12.82 -10.29
N ALA A 148 -11.46 12.61 -9.61
CA ALA A 148 -12.79 12.92 -10.13
C ALA A 148 -12.95 14.42 -10.43
N LEU A 149 -12.55 15.30 -9.52
CA LEU A 149 -12.62 16.75 -9.75
C LEU A 149 -11.75 17.21 -10.91
N GLU A 150 -10.56 16.66 -11.08
CA GLU A 150 -9.70 16.94 -12.22
C GLU A 150 -10.33 16.45 -13.52
N PHE A 151 -10.88 15.23 -13.51
CA PHE A 151 -11.60 14.67 -14.65
C PHE A 151 -12.81 15.53 -15.04
N PHE A 152 -13.65 15.96 -14.09
CA PHE A 152 -14.82 16.79 -14.36
C PHE A 152 -14.43 18.12 -14.98
N LYS A 153 -13.39 18.76 -14.47
CA LYS A 153 -12.85 20.00 -15.03
C LYS A 153 -12.36 19.81 -16.47
N ASN A 154 -11.63 18.74 -16.74
CA ASN A 154 -11.13 18.44 -18.09
C ASN A 154 -12.26 18.09 -19.05
N ARG A 155 -13.30 17.40 -18.58
CA ARG A 155 -14.51 17.10 -19.36
C ARG A 155 -15.25 18.38 -19.80
N GLU A 156 -15.37 19.37 -18.92
CA GLU A 156 -16.00 20.67 -19.25
C GLU A 156 -15.18 21.50 -20.24
N GLN A 157 -13.85 21.43 -20.13
CA GLN A 157 -12.94 22.19 -21.00
C GLN A 157 -12.59 21.47 -22.31
N GLY A 158 -13.05 20.22 -22.49
CA GLY A 158 -12.59 19.31 -23.54
C GLY A 158 -11.26 18.67 -23.15
N PHE A 159 -11.15 17.35 -23.30
CA PHE A 159 -9.90 16.65 -23.04
C PHE A 159 -8.83 17.16 -24.02
N PRO A 160 -7.57 17.40 -23.54
CA PRO A 160 -6.49 17.67 -24.45
C PRO A 160 -6.43 16.52 -25.48
N SER A 161 -6.37 16.85 -26.76
CA SER A 161 -6.27 15.86 -27.83
C SER A 161 -5.06 14.96 -27.50
N THR A 162 -5.31 13.70 -27.18
CA THR A 162 -4.25 12.71 -27.07
C THR A 162 -3.61 12.64 -28.45
N GLU A 163 -2.41 13.13 -28.61
CA GLU A 163 -1.60 12.87 -29.80
C GLU A 163 -1.62 11.34 -30.00
N LYS A 164 -2.05 10.90 -31.17
CA LYS A 164 -2.01 9.48 -31.51
C LYS A 164 -0.57 9.01 -31.26
N PRO A 165 -0.36 7.92 -30.51
CA PRO A 165 0.97 7.38 -30.38
C PRO A 165 1.57 7.19 -31.78
N PRO A 166 2.86 7.52 -31.99
CA PRO A 166 3.48 7.39 -33.28
C PRO A 166 3.25 5.95 -33.78
N ALA A 167 2.77 5.82 -35.02
CA ALA A 167 2.52 4.53 -35.66
C ALA A 167 3.80 3.68 -35.53
N LEU A 168 3.68 2.51 -34.91
CA LEU A 168 4.77 1.54 -34.84
C LEU A 168 5.16 1.19 -36.28
N THR A 169 6.24 1.78 -36.78
CA THR A 169 6.85 1.35 -38.04
C THR A 169 7.40 -0.05 -37.81
N PRO A 170 7.02 -1.05 -38.62
CA PRO A 170 7.66 -2.36 -38.54
C PRO A 170 9.17 -2.17 -38.78
N LYS A 171 9.99 -2.66 -37.86
CA LYS A 171 11.43 -2.76 -38.13
C LYS A 171 11.65 -3.76 -39.27
N PRO A 172 12.53 -3.45 -40.23
CA PRO A 172 12.88 -4.34 -41.33
C PRO A 172 13.49 -5.63 -40.86
#